data_0d507b5424741ea49e88a8b4e95dbd5d
#
_entry.id   0d507b5424741ea49e88a8b4e95dbd5d
#
_cell.length_a   1.000
_cell.length_b   1.000
_cell.length_c   1.000
_cell.angle_alpha   90.00
_cell.angle_beta   90.00
_cell.angle_gamma   90.00
#
_symmetry.space_group_name_H-M   'P 1'
#
loop_
_entity.id
_entity.type
_entity.pdbx_description
1 polymer ?
#
loop_
_entity_poly.entity_id
_entity_poly.type
_entity_poly.pdbx_seq_one_letter_code
_entity_poly.pdbx_strand_id
1 'polypeptide(L)'
;MKLKNAVAVAAIALATCFTTGDLYAQKKKGKSKKSDDIVRVAVVRASAYGLPSEVTAPPGAFGVVPLKYDYYAVEKYIDETTMYIHFSKHYVGYLNNLNKAVEGTPKASMKIEDILRTMDMNNATLRNNAGGYYNHNMYFDVISPEGGGLPQGTLAAAIDRDFGSFEQFKKVFSEAGGKRFGSGWVWLVVNNEKLQVVTTANQDNPLMPGLEVSGTPILAMDVWEHAYYLKYQNKRGDYISNFFNVIDWNRVAELYSQTLSK
;
A
#
# COMPACT_ATOMS: atom_id res chain seq x y z
N MET A 1 -39.38 -7.62 54.60
CA MET A 1 -38.53 -8.28 53.61
C MET A 1 -37.80 -7.16 52.83
N LYS A 2 -36.50 -6.94 53.12
CA LYS A 2 -35.76 -5.79 52.61
C LYS A 2 -34.93 -6.19 51.39
N LEU A 3 -35.25 -5.64 50.20
CA LEU A 3 -34.38 -5.75 49.03
C LEU A 3 -33.26 -4.68 49.14
N LYS A 4 -32.04 -5.14 49.01
CA LYS A 4 -30.83 -4.28 48.90
C LYS A 4 -30.55 -4.07 47.45
N ASN A 5 -30.64 -2.82 46.97
CA ASN A 5 -30.17 -2.41 45.64
C ASN A 5 -28.67 -2.20 45.70
N ALA A 6 -27.92 -2.94 44.89
CA ALA A 6 -26.51 -2.67 44.62
C ALA A 6 -26.39 -1.74 43.42
N VAL A 7 -25.83 -0.57 43.65
CA VAL A 7 -25.49 0.40 42.57
C VAL A 7 -24.09 0.09 42.10
N ALA A 8 -23.96 -0.31 40.83
CA ALA A 8 -22.66 -0.45 40.18
C ALA A 8 -22.19 0.93 39.69
N VAL A 9 -21.10 1.42 40.23
CA VAL A 9 -20.43 2.64 39.78
C VAL A 9 -19.52 2.27 38.61
N ALA A 10 -19.87 2.73 37.42
CA ALA A 10 -19.00 2.63 36.24
C ALA A 10 -17.96 3.75 36.32
N ALA A 11 -16.69 3.41 36.45
CA ALA A 11 -15.58 4.36 36.37
C ALA A 11 -15.32 4.70 34.90
N ILE A 12 -15.65 5.93 34.50
CA ILE A 12 -15.27 6.51 33.21
C ILE A 12 -13.82 6.98 33.34
N ALA A 13 -12.90 6.29 32.67
CA ALA A 13 -11.52 6.75 32.53
C ALA A 13 -11.47 7.81 31.41
N LEU A 14 -11.26 9.09 31.77
CA LEU A 14 -10.90 10.14 30.82
C LEU A 14 -9.46 9.86 30.33
N ALA A 15 -9.34 9.53 29.05
CA ALA A 15 -8.04 9.53 28.37
C ALA A 15 -7.68 10.97 28.01
N THR A 16 -6.75 11.56 28.79
CA THR A 16 -6.12 12.82 28.41
C THR A 16 -5.00 12.56 27.42
N CYS A 17 -5.09 13.21 26.25
CA CYS A 17 -4.01 13.26 25.26
C CYS A 17 -2.72 13.79 25.88
N PHE A 18 -1.66 12.99 25.86
CA PHE A 18 -0.29 13.49 26.06
C PHE A 18 0.50 13.31 24.77
N THR A 19 0.87 14.44 24.20
CA THR A 19 1.90 14.59 23.17
C THR A 19 3.27 14.30 23.80
N THR A 20 4.11 13.60 23.04
CA THR A 20 5.57 13.42 23.21
C THR A 20 6.16 13.97 24.49
N GLY A 21 6.44 13.10 25.45
CA GLY A 21 7.13 13.50 26.67
C GLY A 21 7.65 12.32 27.46
N ASP A 22 8.88 12.42 27.84
CA ASP A 22 9.75 11.56 28.58
C ASP A 22 9.09 10.66 29.64
N LEU A 23 9.48 9.39 29.60
CA LEU A 23 9.17 8.38 30.63
C LEU A 23 9.90 8.73 31.96
N TYR A 24 9.14 9.12 32.97
CA TYR A 24 9.65 9.19 34.35
C TYR A 24 9.73 7.81 34.99
N ALA A 25 10.94 7.38 35.33
CA ALA A 25 11.17 6.19 36.12
C ALA A 25 10.82 6.47 37.60
N GLN A 26 9.83 5.79 38.16
CA GLN A 26 9.61 5.78 39.62
C GLN A 26 10.63 4.85 40.32
N LYS A 27 11.53 5.44 41.10
CA LYS A 27 12.55 4.74 41.88
C LYS A 27 11.97 4.27 43.22
N LYS A 28 11.64 3.00 43.37
CA LYS A 28 11.41 2.40 44.70
C LYS A 28 12.76 2.13 45.40
N LYS A 29 12.97 2.76 46.57
CA LYS A 29 14.10 2.46 47.46
C LYS A 29 13.89 1.09 48.12
N GLY A 30 14.61 0.09 47.70
CA GLY A 30 14.77 -1.20 48.36
C GLY A 30 16.16 -1.74 48.04
N LYS A 31 16.99 -1.96 49.10
CA LYS A 31 18.34 -2.52 48.98
C LYS A 31 18.25 -3.97 48.55
N SER A 32 18.57 -4.29 47.30
CA SER A 32 19.01 -5.62 46.86
C SER A 32 19.70 -5.47 45.51
N LYS A 33 20.95 -5.96 45.39
CA LYS A 33 21.65 -6.08 44.11
C LYS A 33 20.95 -7.15 43.27
N LYS A 34 20.08 -6.73 42.38
CA LYS A 34 19.63 -7.49 41.21
C LYS A 34 19.66 -6.54 40.02
N SER A 35 20.15 -7.04 38.92
CA SER A 35 20.15 -6.36 37.60
C SER A 35 18.77 -5.72 37.33
N ASP A 36 18.73 -4.41 37.14
CA ASP A 36 17.52 -3.71 36.75
C ASP A 36 17.17 -4.14 35.30
N ASP A 37 16.41 -5.20 35.14
CA ASP A 37 15.72 -5.51 33.88
C ASP A 37 14.62 -4.46 33.70
N ILE A 38 14.95 -3.40 32.96
CA ILE A 38 13.96 -2.43 32.51
C ILE A 38 13.07 -3.13 31.49
N VAL A 39 11.93 -3.64 31.92
CA VAL A 39 10.89 -4.11 31.03
C VAL A 39 10.34 -2.88 30.28
N ARG A 40 10.82 -2.66 29.06
CA ARG A 40 10.23 -1.69 28.15
C ARG A 40 8.89 -2.24 27.69
N VAL A 41 7.81 -1.82 28.32
CA VAL A 41 6.47 -2.04 27.78
C VAL A 41 6.36 -1.20 26.51
N ALA A 42 6.39 -1.85 25.38
CA ALA A 42 6.06 -1.18 24.11
C ALA A 42 4.59 -0.75 24.21
N VAL A 43 4.34 0.54 24.23
CA VAL A 43 2.98 1.07 24.08
C VAL A 43 2.59 0.81 22.64
N VAL A 44 1.73 -0.19 22.43
CA VAL A 44 1.16 -0.46 21.11
C VAL A 44 0.22 0.69 20.79
N ARG A 45 0.56 1.50 19.80
CA ARG A 45 -0.32 2.54 19.28
C ARG A 45 -1.54 1.85 18.66
N ALA A 46 -2.74 2.26 19.04
CA ALA A 46 -3.96 1.84 18.35
C ALA A 46 -4.23 2.79 17.18
N SER A 47 -4.70 2.24 16.05
CA SER A 47 -5.17 3.02 14.92
C SER A 47 -6.43 3.79 15.30
N ALA A 48 -6.57 5.01 14.79
CA ALA A 48 -7.79 5.81 14.92
C ALA A 48 -8.97 5.23 14.09
N TYR A 49 -8.69 4.32 13.16
CA TYR A 49 -9.63 3.81 12.14
C TYR A 49 -9.93 2.30 12.26
N GLY A 50 -9.55 1.65 13.38
CA GLY A 50 -9.63 0.19 13.52
C GLY A 50 -8.48 -0.53 12.78
N LEU A 51 -8.64 -1.83 12.57
CA LEU A 51 -7.61 -2.66 11.96
C LEU A 51 -7.88 -2.88 10.47
N PRO A 52 -6.84 -2.87 9.61
CA PRO A 52 -6.99 -3.22 8.19
C PRO A 52 -7.57 -4.62 7.97
N SER A 53 -7.33 -5.57 8.90
CA SER A 53 -7.86 -6.93 8.86
C SER A 53 -9.38 -7.02 9.07
N GLU A 54 -10.01 -5.95 9.57
CA GLU A 54 -11.46 -5.86 9.75
C GLU A 54 -12.17 -5.36 8.48
N VAL A 55 -11.42 -4.94 7.47
CA VAL A 55 -11.99 -4.48 6.20
C VAL A 55 -12.53 -5.66 5.42
N THR A 56 -13.82 -5.61 5.13
CA THR A 56 -14.55 -6.64 4.40
C THR A 56 -15.24 -6.07 3.17
N ALA A 57 -15.59 -6.94 2.24
CA ALA A 57 -16.43 -6.64 1.10
C ALA A 57 -17.56 -7.68 0.99
N PRO A 58 -18.68 -7.37 0.35
CA PRO A 58 -19.68 -8.38 0.01
C PRO A 58 -19.06 -9.55 -0.77
N PRO A 59 -19.57 -10.77 -0.61
CA PRO A 59 -19.13 -11.92 -1.39
C PRO A 59 -19.20 -11.65 -2.89
N GLY A 60 -18.17 -12.10 -3.64
CA GLY A 60 -18.08 -11.93 -5.08
C GLY A 60 -16.95 -12.79 -5.66
N ALA A 61 -16.66 -12.60 -6.94
CA ALA A 61 -15.60 -13.32 -7.64
C ALA A 61 -14.20 -13.00 -7.08
N PHE A 62 -14.03 -11.77 -6.60
CA PHE A 62 -12.80 -11.27 -6.00
C PHE A 62 -13.04 -10.87 -4.55
N GLY A 63 -12.00 -10.98 -3.72
CA GLY A 63 -12.04 -10.62 -2.30
C GLY A 63 -11.05 -9.51 -1.97
N VAL A 64 -11.15 -9.02 -0.72
CA VAL A 64 -10.15 -8.11 -0.16
C VAL A 64 -8.84 -8.88 0.01
N VAL A 65 -7.76 -8.38 -0.58
CA VAL A 65 -6.40 -8.84 -0.26
C VAL A 65 -5.98 -8.09 1.01
N PRO A 66 -5.70 -8.80 2.12
CA PRO A 66 -5.42 -8.15 3.39
C PRO A 66 -4.19 -7.24 3.33
N LEU A 67 -4.28 -6.06 3.91
CA LEU A 67 -3.11 -5.22 4.19
C LEU A 67 -2.28 -5.88 5.31
N LYS A 68 -0.97 -6.01 5.10
CA LYS A 68 -0.07 -6.77 5.99
C LYS A 68 0.43 -5.97 7.19
N TYR A 69 0.05 -4.70 7.30
CA TYR A 69 0.51 -3.75 8.33
C TYR A 69 -0.62 -2.76 8.67
N ASP A 70 -0.52 -2.13 9.83
CA ASP A 70 -1.50 -1.15 10.28
C ASP A 70 -1.43 0.14 9.48
N TYR A 71 -2.55 0.89 9.41
CA TYR A 71 -2.62 2.14 8.64
C TYR A 71 -1.56 3.17 9.04
N TYR A 72 -1.19 3.22 10.32
CA TYR A 72 -0.16 4.13 10.83
C TYR A 72 1.29 3.64 10.62
N ALA A 73 1.48 2.42 10.16
CA ALA A 73 2.82 1.80 10.13
C ALA A 73 3.80 2.52 9.19
N VAL A 74 3.29 3.20 8.17
CA VAL A 74 4.07 4.02 7.23
C VAL A 74 3.86 5.53 7.41
N GLU A 75 3.30 5.96 8.55
CA GLU A 75 2.87 7.33 8.86
C GLU A 75 3.95 8.39 8.61
N LYS A 76 5.21 8.06 8.83
CA LYS A 76 6.33 8.96 8.54
C LYS A 76 6.32 9.44 7.10
N TYR A 77 5.87 8.60 6.17
CA TYR A 77 5.91 8.85 4.73
C TYR A 77 4.53 8.98 4.09
N ILE A 78 3.57 8.18 4.51
CA ILE A 78 2.17 8.22 4.07
C ILE A 78 1.31 8.22 5.32
N ASP A 79 0.49 9.25 5.53
CA ASP A 79 -0.27 9.42 6.76
C ASP A 79 -1.35 8.34 6.93
N GLU A 80 -1.70 8.08 8.20
CA GLU A 80 -2.67 7.06 8.59
C GLU A 80 -4.04 7.27 7.94
N THR A 81 -4.49 8.52 7.85
CA THR A 81 -5.79 8.85 7.23
C THR A 81 -5.80 8.51 5.75
N THR A 82 -4.72 8.87 5.03
CA THR A 82 -4.53 8.49 3.63
C THR A 82 -4.56 6.97 3.48
N MET A 83 -3.80 6.22 4.27
CA MET A 83 -3.76 4.76 4.19
C MET A 83 -5.14 4.14 4.45
N TYR A 84 -5.86 4.61 5.47
CA TYR A 84 -7.21 4.15 5.78
C TYR A 84 -8.19 4.40 4.62
N ILE A 85 -8.27 5.64 4.12
CA ILE A 85 -9.21 6.00 3.04
C ILE A 85 -8.82 5.26 1.75
N HIS A 86 -7.54 5.21 1.43
CA HIS A 86 -7.03 4.58 0.22
C HIS A 86 -7.36 3.08 0.20
N PHE A 87 -7.10 2.36 1.29
CA PHE A 87 -7.38 0.93 1.39
C PHE A 87 -8.88 0.65 1.59
N SER A 88 -9.52 1.22 2.63
CA SER A 88 -10.87 0.83 3.02
C SER A 88 -11.98 1.45 2.17
N LYS A 89 -11.69 2.51 1.39
CA LYS A 89 -12.69 3.21 0.56
C LYS A 89 -12.38 3.10 -0.92
N HIS A 90 -11.23 3.59 -1.38
CA HIS A 90 -10.90 3.57 -2.81
C HIS A 90 -10.72 2.13 -3.33
N TYR A 91 -9.82 1.36 -2.74
CA TYR A 91 -9.58 -0.03 -3.15
C TYR A 91 -10.83 -0.91 -3.03
N VAL A 92 -11.54 -0.87 -1.89
CA VAL A 92 -12.77 -1.65 -1.69
C VAL A 92 -13.88 -1.19 -2.64
N GLY A 93 -13.92 0.09 -2.98
CA GLY A 93 -14.85 0.61 -4.00
C GLY A 93 -14.61 -0.02 -5.37
N TYR A 94 -13.35 -0.09 -5.82
CA TYR A 94 -12.98 -0.76 -7.07
C TYR A 94 -13.30 -2.26 -7.02
N LEU A 95 -13.00 -2.94 -5.92
CA LEU A 95 -13.33 -4.36 -5.72
C LEU A 95 -14.83 -4.61 -5.86
N ASN A 96 -15.67 -3.85 -5.16
CA ASN A 96 -17.12 -4.01 -5.19
C ASN A 96 -17.70 -3.78 -6.60
N ASN A 97 -17.19 -2.78 -7.29
CA ASN A 97 -17.63 -2.46 -8.65
C ASN A 97 -17.13 -3.50 -9.67
N LEU A 98 -15.91 -4.03 -9.48
CA LEU A 98 -15.40 -5.15 -10.29
C LEU A 98 -16.30 -6.37 -10.14
N ASN A 99 -16.62 -6.76 -8.89
CA ASN A 99 -17.49 -7.90 -8.62
C ASN A 99 -18.85 -7.76 -9.33
N LYS A 100 -19.46 -6.57 -9.26
CA LYS A 100 -20.70 -6.28 -10.01
C LYS A 100 -20.52 -6.37 -11.52
N ALA A 101 -19.38 -5.89 -12.05
CA ALA A 101 -19.12 -5.88 -13.49
C ALA A 101 -18.89 -7.28 -14.08
N VAL A 102 -18.45 -8.25 -13.28
CA VAL A 102 -18.17 -9.63 -13.73
C VAL A 102 -19.25 -10.61 -13.31
N GLU A 103 -20.20 -10.23 -12.45
CA GLU A 103 -21.27 -11.09 -11.96
C GLU A 103 -22.06 -11.71 -13.13
N GLY A 104 -22.27 -13.04 -13.05
CA GLY A 104 -22.98 -13.79 -14.09
C GLY A 104 -22.24 -13.89 -15.42
N THR A 105 -21.00 -13.44 -15.53
CA THR A 105 -20.18 -13.58 -16.75
C THR A 105 -19.07 -14.62 -16.58
N PRO A 106 -18.51 -15.17 -17.68
CA PRO A 106 -17.34 -16.06 -17.59
C PRO A 106 -16.14 -15.43 -16.88
N LYS A 107 -16.03 -14.10 -16.87
CA LYS A 107 -14.93 -13.38 -16.21
C LYS A 107 -14.88 -13.58 -14.70
N ALA A 108 -16.02 -13.92 -14.06
CA ALA A 108 -16.06 -14.21 -12.64
C ALA A 108 -15.17 -15.41 -12.20
N SER A 109 -14.79 -16.27 -13.14
CA SER A 109 -13.90 -17.42 -12.88
C SER A 109 -12.47 -17.22 -13.39
N MET A 110 -12.14 -16.04 -13.92
CA MET A 110 -10.81 -15.73 -14.47
C MET A 110 -9.91 -15.10 -13.41
N LYS A 111 -8.60 -15.24 -13.59
CA LYS A 111 -7.63 -14.42 -12.85
C LYS A 111 -7.74 -12.96 -13.29
N ILE A 112 -7.46 -12.04 -12.38
CA ILE A 112 -7.55 -10.60 -12.69
C ILE A 112 -6.60 -10.20 -13.82
N GLU A 113 -5.41 -10.79 -13.87
CA GLU A 113 -4.44 -10.53 -14.94
C GLU A 113 -4.95 -10.95 -16.31
N ASP A 114 -5.68 -12.07 -16.38
CA ASP A 114 -6.26 -12.56 -17.64
C ASP A 114 -7.42 -11.66 -18.10
N ILE A 115 -8.23 -11.16 -17.14
CA ILE A 115 -9.26 -10.16 -17.45
C ILE A 115 -8.61 -8.89 -18.02
N LEU A 116 -7.53 -8.40 -17.39
CA LEU A 116 -6.82 -7.20 -17.84
C LEU A 116 -6.23 -7.36 -19.24
N ARG A 117 -5.60 -8.51 -19.52
CA ARG A 117 -4.96 -8.78 -20.83
C ARG A 117 -5.95 -8.96 -21.98
N THR A 118 -7.19 -9.37 -21.68
CA THR A 118 -8.19 -9.74 -22.68
C THR A 118 -9.42 -8.83 -22.69
N MET A 119 -9.38 -7.72 -21.96
CA MET A 119 -10.54 -6.84 -21.84
C MET A 119 -10.82 -6.05 -23.12
N ASP A 120 -12.09 -5.73 -23.33
CA ASP A 120 -12.48 -4.68 -24.25
C ASP A 120 -12.22 -3.30 -23.59
N MET A 121 -11.30 -2.55 -24.13
CA MET A 121 -10.93 -1.21 -23.63
C MET A 121 -12.05 -0.17 -23.73
N ASN A 122 -13.09 -0.44 -24.55
CA ASN A 122 -14.28 0.40 -24.64
C ASN A 122 -15.26 0.14 -23.49
N ASN A 123 -15.13 -1.00 -22.78
CA ASN A 123 -15.90 -1.25 -21.57
C ASN A 123 -15.30 -0.47 -20.38
N ALA A 124 -15.66 0.81 -20.28
CA ALA A 124 -15.12 1.72 -19.27
C ALA A 124 -15.35 1.22 -17.84
N THR A 125 -16.49 0.57 -17.56
CA THR A 125 -16.78 0.01 -16.24
C THR A 125 -15.77 -1.08 -15.87
N LEU A 126 -15.56 -2.06 -16.74
CA LEU A 126 -14.60 -3.14 -16.47
C LEU A 126 -13.16 -2.60 -16.43
N ARG A 127 -12.78 -1.76 -17.41
CA ARG A 127 -11.45 -1.15 -17.51
C ARG A 127 -11.06 -0.42 -16.23
N ASN A 128 -11.92 0.47 -15.74
CA ASN A 128 -11.62 1.26 -14.53
C ASN A 128 -11.62 0.40 -13.27
N ASN A 129 -12.55 -0.53 -13.11
CA ASN A 129 -12.68 -1.26 -11.85
C ASN A 129 -11.74 -2.45 -11.75
N ALA A 130 -11.49 -3.18 -12.85
CA ALA A 130 -10.47 -4.24 -12.89
C ALA A 130 -9.07 -3.63 -12.76
N GLY A 131 -8.80 -2.53 -13.46
CA GLY A 131 -7.56 -1.78 -13.32
C GLY A 131 -7.38 -1.27 -11.89
N GLY A 132 -8.39 -0.58 -11.35
CA GLY A 132 -8.32 -0.04 -9.98
C GLY A 132 -8.08 -1.12 -8.92
N TYR A 133 -8.77 -2.25 -9.02
CA TYR A 133 -8.55 -3.39 -8.12
C TYR A 133 -7.11 -3.93 -8.19
N TYR A 134 -6.60 -4.20 -9.39
CA TYR A 134 -5.26 -4.71 -9.59
C TYR A 134 -4.17 -3.72 -9.15
N ASN A 135 -4.32 -2.46 -9.56
CA ASN A 135 -3.33 -1.42 -9.30
C ASN A 135 -3.14 -1.19 -7.80
N HIS A 136 -4.26 -1.12 -7.06
CA HIS A 136 -4.21 -0.95 -5.61
C HIS A 136 -3.67 -2.18 -4.88
N ASN A 137 -4.02 -3.41 -5.32
CA ASN A 137 -3.42 -4.61 -4.77
C ASN A 137 -1.90 -4.59 -4.89
N MET A 138 -1.38 -4.24 -6.07
CA MET A 138 0.07 -4.15 -6.27
C MET A 138 0.68 -3.03 -5.43
N TYR A 139 0.05 -1.86 -5.37
CA TYR A 139 0.54 -0.75 -4.56
C TYR A 139 0.71 -1.14 -3.09
N PHE A 140 -0.32 -1.74 -2.48
CA PHE A 140 -0.25 -2.15 -1.08
C PHE A 140 0.67 -3.36 -0.85
N ASP A 141 0.87 -4.23 -1.84
CA ASP A 141 1.76 -5.39 -1.74
C ASP A 141 3.25 -5.03 -1.80
N VAL A 142 3.59 -3.93 -2.48
CA VAL A 142 4.99 -3.46 -2.63
C VAL A 142 5.41 -2.38 -1.65
N ILE A 143 4.55 -2.05 -0.67
CA ILE A 143 4.87 -1.11 0.42
C ILE A 143 5.01 -1.88 1.73
N SER A 144 5.97 -1.46 2.55
CA SER A 144 6.22 -2.04 3.86
C SER A 144 6.71 -0.99 4.84
N PRO A 145 6.36 -1.08 6.14
CA PRO A 145 6.99 -0.29 7.19
C PRO A 145 8.49 -0.57 7.34
N GLU A 146 8.93 -1.77 6.92
CA GLU A 146 10.34 -2.18 6.86
C GLU A 146 10.98 -1.86 5.51
N GLY A 147 10.28 -1.09 4.65
CA GLY A 147 10.72 -0.73 3.30
C GLY A 147 11.85 0.28 3.27
N GLY A 148 12.25 0.63 2.05
CA GLY A 148 13.36 1.55 1.80
C GLY A 148 14.69 0.83 1.57
N GLY A 149 15.78 1.60 1.58
CA GLY A 149 17.09 1.08 1.26
C GLY A 149 17.29 0.83 -0.23
N LEU A 150 18.04 -0.21 -0.57
CA LEU A 150 18.43 -0.57 -1.94
C LEU A 150 17.96 -1.99 -2.29
N PRO A 151 17.54 -2.23 -3.53
CA PRO A 151 17.31 -3.59 -4.02
C PRO A 151 18.61 -4.42 -3.95
N GLN A 152 18.44 -5.74 -3.88
CA GLN A 152 19.55 -6.69 -3.76
C GLN A 152 19.46 -7.76 -4.86
N GLY A 153 20.53 -8.53 -5.02
CA GLY A 153 20.58 -9.72 -5.89
C GLY A 153 20.29 -9.43 -7.36
N THR A 154 19.48 -10.29 -7.97
CA THR A 154 19.19 -10.24 -9.40
C THR A 154 18.43 -8.98 -9.83
N LEU A 155 17.57 -8.45 -8.96
CA LEU A 155 16.88 -7.19 -9.25
C LEU A 155 17.85 -6.00 -9.29
N ALA A 156 18.79 -5.92 -8.35
CA ALA A 156 19.82 -4.87 -8.36
C ALA A 156 20.66 -4.91 -9.64
N ALA A 157 21.13 -6.11 -10.02
CA ALA A 157 21.88 -6.31 -11.26
C ALA A 157 21.07 -5.92 -12.51
N ALA A 158 19.76 -6.21 -12.55
CA ALA A 158 18.89 -5.81 -13.65
C ALA A 158 18.69 -4.29 -13.71
N ILE A 159 18.55 -3.63 -12.55
CA ILE A 159 18.48 -2.16 -12.46
C ILE A 159 19.79 -1.53 -12.97
N ASP A 160 20.93 -2.03 -12.56
CA ASP A 160 22.21 -1.53 -13.03
C ASP A 160 22.41 -1.75 -14.53
N ARG A 161 21.99 -2.92 -15.04
CA ARG A 161 22.04 -3.25 -16.48
C ARG A 161 21.18 -2.30 -17.32
N ASP A 162 19.95 -2.03 -16.88
CA ASP A 162 18.94 -1.36 -17.72
C ASP A 162 18.91 0.17 -17.50
N PHE A 163 19.35 0.66 -16.33
CA PHE A 163 19.34 2.08 -16.00
C PHE A 163 20.76 2.65 -15.72
N GLY A 164 21.76 1.80 -15.59
CA GLY A 164 23.13 2.19 -15.27
C GLY A 164 23.44 2.27 -13.77
N SER A 165 22.45 2.64 -12.93
CA SER A 165 22.54 2.63 -11.48
C SER A 165 21.16 2.75 -10.82
N PHE A 166 21.08 2.44 -9.53
CA PHE A 166 19.87 2.67 -8.75
C PHE A 166 19.48 4.16 -8.70
N GLU A 167 20.42 5.07 -8.57
CA GLU A 167 20.19 6.51 -8.57
C GLU A 167 19.60 6.98 -9.90
N GLN A 168 20.07 6.44 -11.00
CA GLN A 168 19.53 6.77 -12.32
C GLN A 168 18.11 6.18 -12.49
N PHE A 169 17.87 4.95 -12.05
CA PHE A 169 16.52 4.40 -11.97
C PHE A 169 15.59 5.29 -11.15
N LYS A 170 16.00 5.65 -9.93
CA LYS A 170 15.24 6.51 -9.02
C LYS A 170 14.89 7.85 -9.68
N LYS A 171 15.86 8.44 -10.40
CA LYS A 171 15.65 9.68 -11.15
C LYS A 171 14.61 9.49 -12.24
N VAL A 172 14.74 8.48 -13.09
CA VAL A 172 13.80 8.19 -14.19
C VAL A 172 12.38 7.93 -13.66
N PHE A 173 12.27 7.14 -12.59
CA PHE A 173 10.99 6.81 -11.96
C PHE A 173 10.32 8.05 -11.35
N SER A 174 11.10 8.89 -10.68
CA SER A 174 10.62 10.13 -10.06
C SER A 174 10.19 11.15 -11.12
N GLU A 175 10.96 11.32 -12.19
CA GLU A 175 10.62 12.21 -13.29
C GLU A 175 9.34 11.75 -14.02
N ALA A 176 9.18 10.43 -14.22
CA ALA A 176 7.97 9.86 -14.82
C ALA A 176 6.73 10.20 -13.98
N GLY A 177 6.80 10.05 -12.66
CA GLY A 177 5.73 10.40 -11.72
C GLY A 177 5.43 11.90 -11.69
N GLY A 178 6.45 12.74 -11.72
CA GLY A 178 6.30 14.20 -11.76
C GLY A 178 5.68 14.70 -13.06
N LYS A 179 6.03 14.06 -14.19
CA LYS A 179 5.54 14.40 -15.54
C LYS A 179 4.15 13.81 -15.84
N ARG A 180 3.67 12.81 -15.07
CA ARG A 180 2.34 12.23 -15.28
C ARG A 180 1.27 13.29 -15.03
N PHE A 181 0.71 13.84 -16.10
CA PHE A 181 -0.36 14.83 -16.01
C PHE A 181 -1.66 14.19 -15.55
N GLY A 182 -2.30 14.78 -14.55
CA GLY A 182 -3.55 14.28 -13.96
C GLY A 182 -3.34 13.02 -13.11
N SER A 183 -4.40 12.26 -12.96
CA SER A 183 -4.43 11.00 -12.22
C SER A 183 -3.78 9.87 -13.02
N GLY A 184 -3.07 8.99 -12.33
CA GLY A 184 -2.43 7.84 -12.97
C GLY A 184 -1.45 7.13 -12.08
N TRP A 185 -0.59 6.34 -12.71
CA TRP A 185 0.34 5.43 -12.05
C TRP A 185 1.72 5.49 -12.69
N VAL A 186 2.74 5.21 -11.89
CA VAL A 186 4.10 4.94 -12.36
C VAL A 186 4.43 3.50 -12.07
N TRP A 187 5.03 2.84 -13.04
CA TRP A 187 5.32 1.42 -12.99
C TRP A 187 6.79 1.15 -13.29
N LEU A 188 7.37 0.16 -12.58
CA LEU A 188 8.50 -0.59 -13.07
C LEU A 188 7.96 -1.88 -13.65
N VAL A 189 8.22 -2.13 -14.92
CA VAL A 189 7.75 -3.32 -15.64
C VAL A 189 8.90 -4.13 -16.19
N VAL A 190 8.68 -5.44 -16.36
CA VAL A 190 9.52 -6.31 -17.18
C VAL A 190 8.88 -6.47 -18.55
N ASN A 191 9.57 -6.06 -19.58
CA ASN A 191 9.15 -6.20 -20.96
C ASN A 191 10.33 -6.71 -21.80
N ASN A 192 10.18 -7.89 -22.44
CA ASN A 192 11.24 -8.56 -23.18
C ASN A 192 12.55 -8.63 -22.36
N GLU A 193 12.45 -9.17 -21.13
CA GLU A 193 13.55 -9.36 -20.17
C GLU A 193 14.24 -8.06 -19.68
N LYS A 194 13.75 -6.89 -20.11
CA LYS A 194 14.28 -5.57 -19.69
C LYS A 194 13.35 -4.88 -18.72
N LEU A 195 13.94 -4.20 -17.77
CA LEU A 195 13.23 -3.30 -16.89
C LEU A 195 12.95 -1.97 -17.60
N GLN A 196 11.73 -1.49 -17.50
CA GLN A 196 11.31 -0.21 -18.06
C GLN A 196 10.45 0.55 -17.05
N VAL A 197 10.62 1.86 -17.01
CA VAL A 197 9.72 2.77 -16.28
C VAL A 197 8.68 3.30 -17.26
N VAL A 198 7.42 3.07 -16.93
CA VAL A 198 6.29 3.53 -17.75
C VAL A 198 5.22 4.21 -16.89
N THR A 199 4.34 4.98 -17.50
CA THR A 199 3.18 5.59 -16.81
C THR A 199 1.90 5.29 -17.53
N THR A 200 0.81 5.19 -16.78
CA THR A 200 -0.54 5.02 -17.33
C THR A 200 -1.48 6.06 -16.73
N ALA A 201 -2.51 6.44 -17.50
CA ALA A 201 -3.53 7.36 -17.05
C ALA A 201 -4.63 6.63 -16.27
N ASN A 202 -5.28 7.32 -15.37
CA ASN A 202 -6.44 6.83 -14.61
C ASN A 202 -6.16 5.48 -13.96
N GLN A 203 -6.96 4.43 -14.27
CA GLN A 203 -6.76 3.08 -13.75
C GLN A 203 -6.21 2.10 -14.80
N ASP A 204 -5.74 2.61 -15.93
CA ASP A 204 -5.03 1.77 -16.91
C ASP A 204 -3.75 1.21 -16.28
N ASN A 205 -3.34 0.05 -16.76
CA ASN A 205 -2.09 -0.58 -16.35
C ASN A 205 -1.40 -1.31 -17.53
N PRO A 206 -0.10 -1.62 -17.41
CA PRO A 206 0.70 -2.18 -18.50
C PRO A 206 0.27 -3.58 -18.99
N LEU A 207 -0.66 -4.26 -18.32
CA LEU A 207 -1.23 -5.52 -18.77
C LEU A 207 -2.34 -5.36 -19.81
N MET A 208 -2.94 -4.16 -19.88
CA MET A 208 -4.08 -3.90 -20.75
C MET A 208 -3.67 -3.82 -22.23
N PRO A 209 -4.53 -4.31 -23.16
CA PRO A 209 -4.23 -4.28 -24.58
C PRO A 209 -4.35 -2.87 -25.15
N GLY A 210 -3.65 -2.62 -26.26
CA GLY A 210 -3.81 -1.38 -27.06
C GLY A 210 -3.24 -0.12 -26.43
N LEU A 211 -2.50 -0.22 -25.32
CA LEU A 211 -1.75 0.90 -24.75
C LEU A 211 -0.37 1.01 -25.42
N GLU A 212 0.19 2.22 -25.44
CA GLU A 212 1.57 2.46 -25.91
C GLU A 212 2.61 1.79 -25.03
N VAL A 213 2.23 1.46 -23.79
CA VAL A 213 3.11 0.83 -22.81
C VAL A 213 2.61 -0.58 -22.50
N SER A 214 3.54 -1.53 -22.33
CA SER A 214 3.21 -2.91 -21.97
C SER A 214 4.32 -3.53 -21.13
N GLY A 215 4.01 -4.61 -20.46
CA GLY A 215 4.96 -5.37 -19.64
C GLY A 215 4.31 -5.96 -18.41
N THR A 216 5.04 -6.82 -17.70
CA THR A 216 4.60 -7.35 -16.40
C THR A 216 5.01 -6.39 -15.28
N PRO A 217 4.08 -5.76 -14.58
CA PRO A 217 4.41 -4.85 -13.49
C PRO A 217 5.06 -5.60 -12.32
N ILE A 218 6.09 -4.98 -11.72
CA ILE A 218 6.75 -5.47 -10.51
C ILE A 218 6.81 -4.41 -9.41
N LEU A 219 6.57 -3.13 -9.74
CA LEU A 219 6.43 -2.02 -8.81
C LEU A 219 5.37 -1.05 -9.34
N ALA A 220 4.51 -0.57 -8.46
CA ALA A 220 3.49 0.43 -8.75
C ALA A 220 3.58 1.58 -7.75
N MET A 221 3.51 2.83 -8.24
CA MET A 221 3.31 4.02 -7.43
C MET A 221 2.06 4.75 -7.91
N ASP A 222 1.12 4.95 -7.00
CA ASP A 222 -0.07 5.75 -7.24
C ASP A 222 0.28 7.24 -7.22
N VAL A 223 -0.05 7.96 -8.29
CA VAL A 223 0.09 9.42 -8.37
C VAL A 223 -1.26 10.13 -8.53
N TRP A 224 -2.37 9.43 -8.25
CA TRP A 224 -3.65 10.08 -7.98
C TRP A 224 -3.51 10.96 -6.72
N GLU A 225 -4.21 12.08 -6.68
CA GLU A 225 -4.12 12.99 -5.53
C GLU A 225 -4.57 12.34 -4.22
N HIS A 226 -5.52 11.41 -4.26
CA HIS A 226 -5.98 10.70 -3.07
C HIS A 226 -4.88 9.90 -2.35
N ALA A 227 -3.81 9.53 -3.05
CA ALA A 227 -2.69 8.78 -2.47
C ALA A 227 -1.73 9.65 -1.64
N TYR A 228 -1.79 10.99 -1.78
CA TYR A 228 -0.80 11.85 -1.13
C TYR A 228 -1.31 13.22 -0.66
N TYR A 229 -2.48 13.67 -1.08
CA TYR A 229 -2.88 15.07 -0.91
C TYR A 229 -3.04 15.48 0.57
N LEU A 230 -3.51 14.59 1.44
CA LEU A 230 -3.70 14.92 2.86
C LEU A 230 -2.38 15.28 3.55
N LYS A 231 -1.28 14.62 3.19
CA LYS A 231 0.04 14.87 3.77
C LYS A 231 0.87 15.89 2.98
N TYR A 232 0.82 15.84 1.67
CA TYR A 232 1.74 16.59 0.80
C TYR A 232 1.07 17.72 0.02
N GLN A 233 -0.25 17.80 -0.01
CA GLN A 233 -1.05 18.73 -0.80
C GLN A 233 -0.57 18.74 -2.27
N ASN A 234 -0.24 19.89 -2.81
CA ASN A 234 0.24 20.05 -4.19
C ASN A 234 1.71 19.61 -4.42
N LYS A 235 2.40 19.14 -3.37
CA LYS A 235 3.82 18.77 -3.44
C LYS A 235 4.01 17.31 -3.84
N ARG A 236 3.49 16.92 -5.03
CA ARG A 236 3.64 15.55 -5.54
C ARG A 236 5.09 15.07 -5.56
N GLY A 237 6.05 15.95 -5.85
CA GLY A 237 7.47 15.62 -5.85
C GLY A 237 7.99 15.15 -4.50
N ASP A 238 7.52 15.75 -3.40
CA ASP A 238 7.88 15.32 -2.04
C ASP A 238 7.32 13.94 -1.73
N TYR A 239 6.08 13.65 -2.12
CA TYR A 239 5.48 12.31 -2.01
C TYR A 239 6.30 11.29 -2.79
N ILE A 240 6.61 11.55 -4.08
CA ILE A 240 7.39 10.66 -4.93
C ILE A 240 8.75 10.36 -4.30
N SER A 241 9.43 11.38 -3.78
CA SER A 241 10.74 11.23 -3.13
C SER A 241 10.64 10.37 -1.87
N ASN A 242 9.57 10.55 -1.08
CA ASN A 242 9.34 9.80 0.16
C ASN A 242 8.82 8.38 -0.07
N PHE A 243 8.19 8.08 -1.21
CA PHE A 243 7.71 6.75 -1.55
C PHE A 243 8.83 5.70 -1.57
N PHE A 244 10.04 6.08 -1.98
CA PHE A 244 11.21 5.17 -1.97
C PHE A 244 11.58 4.65 -0.58
N ASN A 245 11.15 5.32 0.49
CA ASN A 245 11.42 4.87 1.85
C ASN A 245 10.44 3.79 2.35
N VAL A 246 9.41 3.49 1.60
CA VAL A 246 8.41 2.48 1.95
C VAL A 246 8.37 1.31 0.97
N ILE A 247 9.14 1.33 -0.12
CA ILE A 247 9.18 0.24 -1.09
C ILE A 247 9.77 -1.02 -0.42
N ASP A 248 9.03 -2.11 -0.46
CA ASP A 248 9.52 -3.45 -0.11
C ASP A 248 10.33 -4.03 -1.27
N TRP A 249 11.63 -3.75 -1.28
CA TRP A 249 12.53 -4.25 -2.34
C TRP A 249 12.64 -5.76 -2.37
N ASN A 250 12.40 -6.46 -1.26
CA ASN A 250 12.36 -7.92 -1.24
C ASN A 250 11.15 -8.41 -2.01
N ARG A 251 9.97 -7.79 -1.78
CA ARG A 251 8.76 -8.14 -2.52
C ARG A 251 8.88 -7.83 -4.01
N VAL A 252 9.45 -6.67 -4.37
CA VAL A 252 9.71 -6.31 -5.77
C VAL A 252 10.67 -7.32 -6.42
N ALA A 253 11.71 -7.80 -5.71
CA ALA A 253 12.64 -8.81 -6.21
C ALA A 253 11.96 -10.18 -6.41
N GLU A 254 11.04 -10.58 -5.52
CA GLU A 254 10.22 -11.78 -5.73
C GLU A 254 9.36 -11.69 -6.99
N LEU A 255 8.67 -10.55 -7.19
CA LEU A 255 7.87 -10.29 -8.38
C LEU A 255 8.73 -10.33 -9.65
N TYR A 256 9.94 -9.71 -9.58
CA TYR A 256 10.90 -9.79 -10.69
C TYR A 256 11.29 -11.24 -11.00
N SER A 257 11.64 -12.02 -9.98
CA SER A 257 12.04 -13.43 -10.15
C SER A 257 10.95 -14.29 -10.80
N GLN A 258 9.68 -14.02 -10.47
CA GLN A 258 8.54 -14.70 -11.10
C GLN A 258 8.40 -14.39 -12.61
N THR A 259 8.94 -13.28 -13.09
CA THR A 259 8.92 -12.96 -14.53
C THR A 259 10.00 -13.73 -15.31
N LEU A 260 11.07 -14.17 -14.64
CA LEU A 260 12.17 -14.92 -15.26
C LEU A 260 11.86 -16.43 -15.38
N SER A 261 10.84 -16.90 -14.66
CA SER A 261 10.46 -18.32 -14.59
C SER A 261 9.36 -18.70 -15.56
N LYS A 262 8.95 -17.79 -16.43
CA LYS A 262 7.93 -17.97 -17.47
C LYS A 262 8.58 -18.07 -18.84
#